data_00a079c4f61ef3dee87b367ed25cd727
#
_entry.id   00a079c4f61ef3dee87b367ed25cd727
#
_cell.length_a   1.000
_cell.length_b   1.000
_cell.length_c   1.000
_cell.angle_alpha   90.00
_cell.angle_beta   90.00
_cell.angle_gamma   90.00
#
_symmetry.space_group_name_H-M   'P 1'
#
loop_
_entity.id
_entity.type
_entity.pdbx_description
1 polymer ?
#
loop_
_entity_poly.entity_id
_entity_poly.type
_entity_poly.pdbx_seq_one_letter_code
_entity_poly.pdbx_strand_id
1 'polypeptide(L)'
;IQEAVFTRYGVDRILRHAFELATKRADERGKQGRVTSATKSNGIIHTMPYWDERFELMAADYPDIETDQFHIDILSAHFVQHPDWFDVVVGSNLFGDILSDLGAAVVGGMGLAPAANLNPESEHPSMFEPVHGSAPDIMGKGIANPIAQIWTGAMMLEHLGEGEGARAIEAAIAAVLADGSVRTPDLGGQADTNTLAQAVADAL
;
A
#
# COMPACT_ATOMS: atom_id res chain seq x y z
N ILE A 1 27.25 -12.30 -11.36
CA ILE A 1 27.15 -11.90 -9.94
C ILE A 1 25.90 -11.03 -9.81
N GLN A 2 25.10 -11.33 -8.79
CA GLN A 2 23.99 -10.48 -8.37
C GLN A 2 24.28 -10.04 -6.94
N GLU A 3 24.21 -8.75 -6.68
CA GLU A 3 24.48 -8.18 -5.36
C GLU A 3 23.20 -7.59 -4.76
N ALA A 4 22.97 -7.81 -3.46
CA ALA A 4 21.93 -7.16 -2.68
C ALA A 4 22.60 -6.27 -1.64
N VAL A 5 22.37 -4.94 -1.74
CA VAL A 5 23.00 -3.94 -0.89
C VAL A 5 22.00 -3.35 0.08
N PHE A 6 22.25 -3.52 1.38
CA PHE A 6 21.45 -2.96 2.46
C PHE A 6 22.30 -1.92 3.19
N THR A 7 22.01 -0.66 2.98
CA THR A 7 22.70 0.42 3.68
C THR A 7 21.92 0.86 4.90
N ARG A 8 22.60 1.33 5.93
CA ARG A 8 21.95 1.89 7.12
C ARG A 8 20.98 3.01 6.74
N TYR A 9 21.42 3.92 5.87
CA TYR A 9 20.60 5.05 5.42
C TYR A 9 19.28 4.59 4.77
N GLY A 10 19.36 3.66 3.81
CA GLY A 10 18.18 3.19 3.10
C GLY A 10 17.22 2.39 3.98
N VAL A 11 17.76 1.51 4.85
CA VAL A 11 16.94 0.70 5.77
C VAL A 11 16.28 1.59 6.83
N ASP A 12 17.05 2.45 7.51
CA ASP A 12 16.49 3.34 8.53
C ASP A 12 15.45 4.30 7.97
N ARG A 13 15.63 4.76 6.74
CA ARG A 13 14.70 5.68 6.08
C ARG A 13 13.32 5.06 5.87
N ILE A 14 13.24 3.85 5.33
CA ILE A 14 11.95 3.19 5.11
C ILE A 14 11.32 2.73 6.42
N LEU A 15 12.11 2.27 7.38
CA LEU A 15 11.60 1.90 8.70
C LEU A 15 11.00 3.11 9.40
N ARG A 16 11.70 4.24 9.44
CA ARG A 16 11.18 5.48 10.03
C ARG A 16 9.86 5.89 9.39
N HIS A 17 9.79 5.89 8.06
CA HIS A 17 8.54 6.22 7.36
C HIS A 17 7.39 5.30 7.77
N ALA A 18 7.64 3.99 7.92
CA ALA A 18 6.63 3.04 8.37
C ALA A 18 6.11 3.34 9.79
N PHE A 19 7.01 3.65 10.73
CA PHE A 19 6.63 4.00 12.09
C PHE A 19 5.91 5.35 12.18
N GLU A 20 6.36 6.36 11.44
CA GLU A 20 5.69 7.67 11.35
C GLU A 20 4.29 7.53 10.74
N LEU A 21 4.13 6.71 9.70
CA LEU A 21 2.83 6.41 9.11
C LEU A 21 1.90 5.71 10.10
N ALA A 22 2.41 4.72 10.85
CA ALA A 22 1.62 4.03 11.87
C ALA A 22 1.19 5.00 12.99
N THR A 23 2.07 5.90 13.41
CA THR A 23 1.77 6.94 14.41
C THR A 23 0.67 7.87 13.90
N LYS A 24 0.82 8.41 12.68
CA LYS A 24 -0.20 9.27 12.06
C LYS A 24 -1.56 8.58 12.01
N ARG A 25 -1.61 7.32 11.57
CA ARG A 25 -2.85 6.54 11.50
C ARG A 25 -3.45 6.23 12.86
N ALA A 26 -2.62 6.00 13.89
CA ALA A 26 -3.06 5.80 15.26
C ALA A 26 -3.78 7.04 15.79
N ASP A 27 -3.20 8.23 15.60
CA ASP A 27 -3.77 9.51 16.00
C ASP A 27 -5.10 9.80 15.28
N GLU A 28 -5.15 9.59 13.97
CA GLU A 28 -6.36 9.82 13.16
C GLU A 28 -7.52 8.87 13.51
N ARG A 29 -7.22 7.63 13.87
CA ARG A 29 -8.24 6.60 14.14
C ARG A 29 -8.57 6.44 15.61
N GLY A 30 -7.79 7.03 16.51
CA GLY A 30 -7.89 6.83 17.96
C GLY A 30 -7.67 5.37 18.39
N LYS A 31 -6.79 4.65 17.67
CA LYS A 31 -6.43 3.25 17.91
C LYS A 31 -4.93 3.11 17.96
N GLN A 32 -4.46 2.08 18.66
CA GLN A 32 -3.02 1.77 18.68
C GLN A 32 -2.52 1.44 17.28
N GLY A 33 -1.40 2.06 16.88
CA GLY A 33 -0.74 1.78 15.61
C GLY A 33 0.06 0.48 15.67
N ARG A 34 0.23 -0.15 14.51
CA ARG A 34 1.01 -1.39 14.38
C ARG A 34 1.89 -1.35 13.15
N VAL A 35 3.15 -1.79 13.32
CA VAL A 35 4.09 -2.02 12.22
C VAL A 35 4.51 -3.48 12.20
N THR A 36 4.26 -4.16 11.09
CA THR A 36 4.70 -5.54 10.86
C THR A 36 5.88 -5.56 9.90
N SER A 37 7.00 -6.14 10.32
CA SER A 37 8.21 -6.29 9.50
C SER A 37 8.21 -7.61 8.74
N ALA A 38 8.42 -7.53 7.42
CA ALA A 38 8.65 -8.68 6.56
C ALA A 38 10.14 -9.02 6.53
N THR A 39 10.51 -10.23 6.93
CA THR A 39 11.89 -10.71 6.96
C THR A 39 12.04 -12.11 6.36
N LYS A 40 13.26 -12.57 6.19
CA LYS A 40 13.64 -13.97 5.87
C LYS A 40 15.00 -14.31 6.43
N SER A 41 15.30 -13.86 7.65
CA SER A 41 16.61 -14.02 8.29
C SER A 41 17.02 -15.48 8.51
N ASN A 42 16.06 -16.42 8.56
CA ASN A 42 16.33 -17.85 8.60
C ASN A 42 16.81 -18.46 7.27
N GLY A 43 16.78 -17.70 6.17
CA GLY A 43 17.20 -18.18 4.84
C GLY A 43 18.14 -17.22 4.11
N ILE A 44 17.92 -15.92 4.26
CA ILE A 44 18.77 -14.85 3.69
C ILE A 44 19.70 -14.34 4.77
N ILE A 45 20.68 -15.13 5.12
CA ILE A 45 21.48 -15.05 6.34
C ILE A 45 22.45 -13.84 6.43
N HIS A 46 22.60 -13.06 5.38
CA HIS A 46 23.54 -11.91 5.41
C HIS A 46 22.82 -10.59 5.51
N THR A 47 21.78 -10.35 4.71
CA THR A 47 21.10 -9.06 4.68
C THR A 47 19.91 -8.97 5.63
N MET A 48 19.16 -10.06 5.81
CA MET A 48 17.95 -10.02 6.63
C MET A 48 18.21 -9.97 8.15
N PRO A 49 19.25 -10.60 8.73
CA PRO A 49 19.58 -10.33 10.14
C PRO A 49 19.94 -8.87 10.40
N TYR A 50 20.58 -8.20 9.44
CA TYR A 50 20.83 -6.76 9.54
C TYR A 50 19.53 -5.94 9.47
N TRP A 51 18.58 -6.33 8.60
CA TRP A 51 17.25 -5.73 8.55
C TRP A 51 16.52 -5.88 9.88
N ASP A 52 16.54 -7.07 10.49
CA ASP A 52 15.90 -7.37 11.77
C ASP A 52 16.49 -6.51 12.90
N GLU A 53 17.83 -6.41 12.99
CA GLU A 53 18.53 -5.54 13.94
C GLU A 53 18.09 -4.07 13.79
N ARG A 54 18.01 -3.56 12.54
CA ARG A 54 17.59 -2.18 12.31
C ARG A 54 16.13 -1.94 12.69
N PHE A 55 15.26 -2.93 12.45
CA PHE A 55 13.86 -2.86 12.84
C PHE A 55 13.71 -2.81 14.37
N GLU A 56 14.38 -3.68 15.10
CA GLU A 56 14.36 -3.69 16.57
C GLU A 56 14.86 -2.36 17.16
N LEU A 57 15.96 -1.83 16.62
CA LEU A 57 16.50 -0.54 17.06
C LEU A 57 15.53 0.62 16.77
N MET A 58 14.88 0.63 15.63
CA MET A 58 13.88 1.66 15.29
C MET A 58 12.64 1.54 16.19
N ALA A 59 12.17 0.33 16.46
CA ALA A 59 11.01 0.09 17.32
C ALA A 59 11.21 0.67 18.74
N ALA A 60 12.42 0.68 19.25
CA ALA A 60 12.74 1.26 20.55
C ALA A 60 12.48 2.78 20.62
N ASP A 61 12.52 3.48 19.48
CA ASP A 61 12.24 4.92 19.39
C ASP A 61 10.72 5.22 19.34
N TYR A 62 9.87 4.18 19.13
CA TYR A 62 8.41 4.29 19.00
C TYR A 62 7.66 3.35 19.96
N PRO A 63 7.78 3.55 21.29
CA PRO A 63 7.25 2.61 22.30
C PRO A 63 5.73 2.47 22.31
N ASP A 64 5.00 3.41 21.72
CA ASP A 64 3.54 3.40 21.62
C ASP A 64 3.01 2.64 20.39
N ILE A 65 3.90 2.17 19.51
CA ILE A 65 3.55 1.39 18.33
C ILE A 65 3.77 -0.10 18.59
N GLU A 66 2.74 -0.90 18.37
CA GLU A 66 2.87 -2.37 18.40
C GLU A 66 3.73 -2.85 17.22
N THR A 67 4.57 -3.84 17.48
CA THR A 67 5.45 -4.39 16.44
C THR A 67 5.33 -5.91 16.37
N ASP A 68 5.25 -6.39 15.11
CA ASP A 68 5.34 -7.80 14.78
C ASP A 68 6.43 -8.00 13.71
N GLN A 69 7.00 -9.20 13.69
CA GLN A 69 7.95 -9.59 12.66
C GLN A 69 7.68 -11.01 12.20
N PHE A 70 7.49 -11.19 10.91
CA PHE A 70 7.24 -12.50 10.31
C PHE A 70 8.17 -12.78 9.14
N HIS A 71 8.58 -14.04 9.01
CA HIS A 71 9.22 -14.50 7.76
C HIS A 71 8.21 -14.41 6.61
N ILE A 72 8.69 -14.03 5.43
CA ILE A 72 7.85 -13.71 4.26
C ILE A 72 6.88 -14.83 3.89
N ASP A 73 7.26 -16.08 4.04
CA ASP A 73 6.42 -17.25 3.75
C ASP A 73 5.18 -17.30 4.64
N ILE A 74 5.35 -17.20 5.97
CA ILE A 74 4.22 -17.20 6.89
C ILE A 74 3.46 -15.88 6.83
N LEU A 75 4.12 -14.75 6.59
CA LEU A 75 3.47 -13.45 6.40
C LEU A 75 2.52 -13.49 5.20
N SER A 76 2.94 -14.08 4.09
CA SER A 76 2.08 -14.26 2.91
C SER A 76 0.84 -15.10 3.22
N ALA A 77 0.97 -16.15 4.03
CA ALA A 77 -0.17 -16.93 4.49
C ALA A 77 -1.11 -16.10 5.39
N HIS A 78 -0.57 -15.31 6.30
CA HIS A 78 -1.36 -14.42 7.16
C HIS A 78 -2.07 -13.31 6.37
N PHE A 79 -1.48 -12.77 5.30
CA PHE A 79 -2.15 -11.83 4.42
C PHE A 79 -3.46 -12.38 3.84
N VAL A 80 -3.48 -13.69 3.52
CA VAL A 80 -4.67 -14.36 2.98
C VAL A 80 -5.66 -14.73 4.10
N GLN A 81 -5.16 -15.24 5.23
CA GLN A 81 -5.99 -15.78 6.31
C GLN A 81 -6.51 -14.71 7.27
N HIS A 82 -5.72 -13.68 7.52
CA HIS A 82 -5.94 -12.67 8.54
C HIS A 82 -5.53 -11.26 8.05
N PRO A 83 -6.09 -10.77 6.93
CA PRO A 83 -5.74 -9.45 6.40
C PRO A 83 -6.03 -8.31 7.40
N ASP A 84 -6.95 -8.52 8.32
CA ASP A 84 -7.35 -7.61 9.38
C ASP A 84 -6.32 -7.42 10.51
N TRP A 85 -5.27 -8.25 10.55
CA TRP A 85 -4.21 -8.12 11.55
C TRP A 85 -3.25 -6.97 11.25
N PHE A 86 -3.19 -6.52 10.00
CA PHE A 86 -2.17 -5.60 9.53
C PHE A 86 -2.67 -4.16 9.41
N ASP A 87 -1.82 -3.21 9.80
CA ASP A 87 -2.01 -1.79 9.53
C ASP A 87 -0.90 -1.27 8.60
N VAL A 88 0.34 -1.22 9.08
CA VAL A 88 1.50 -0.87 8.25
C VAL A 88 2.42 -2.08 8.16
N VAL A 89 2.74 -2.50 6.96
CA VAL A 89 3.71 -3.58 6.71
C VAL A 89 4.93 -3.00 6.02
N VAL A 90 6.11 -3.26 6.58
CA VAL A 90 7.38 -2.80 6.02
C VAL A 90 8.23 -3.97 5.57
N GLY A 91 8.79 -3.86 4.38
CA GLY A 91 9.66 -4.88 3.78
C GLY A 91 10.75 -4.28 2.90
N SER A 92 11.76 -5.10 2.63
CA SER A 92 12.72 -4.77 1.57
C SER A 92 12.02 -4.70 0.21
N ASN A 93 12.67 -4.11 -0.79
CA ASN A 93 12.09 -3.95 -2.13
C ASN A 93 11.42 -5.23 -2.64
N LEU A 94 12.12 -6.36 -2.62
CA LEU A 94 11.58 -7.64 -3.11
C LEU A 94 10.34 -8.09 -2.33
N PHE A 95 10.34 -7.95 -1.02
CA PHE A 95 9.21 -8.38 -0.20
C PHE A 95 8.03 -7.40 -0.30
N GLY A 96 8.32 -6.11 -0.40
CA GLY A 96 7.29 -5.08 -0.62
C GLY A 96 6.56 -5.27 -1.93
N ASP A 97 7.29 -5.54 -3.02
CA ASP A 97 6.75 -5.81 -4.35
C ASP A 97 5.80 -7.02 -4.34
N ILE A 98 6.24 -8.15 -3.77
CA ILE A 98 5.41 -9.36 -3.67
C ILE A 98 4.16 -9.14 -2.81
N LEU A 99 4.32 -8.46 -1.66
CA LEU A 99 3.22 -8.26 -0.72
C LEU A 99 2.20 -7.24 -1.21
N SER A 100 2.60 -6.24 -1.99
CA SER A 100 1.67 -5.26 -2.55
C SER A 100 0.69 -5.90 -3.54
N ASP A 101 1.17 -6.78 -4.41
CA ASP A 101 0.33 -7.54 -5.34
C ASP A 101 -0.58 -8.53 -4.60
N LEU A 102 -0.03 -9.25 -3.62
CA LEU A 102 -0.81 -10.18 -2.80
C LEU A 102 -1.90 -9.44 -2.02
N GLY A 103 -1.57 -8.31 -1.41
CA GLY A 103 -2.52 -7.46 -0.70
C GLY A 103 -3.63 -6.95 -1.61
N ALA A 104 -3.29 -6.46 -2.80
CA ALA A 104 -4.24 -6.05 -3.82
C ALA A 104 -5.22 -7.19 -4.19
N ALA A 105 -4.68 -8.39 -4.40
CA ALA A 105 -5.49 -9.56 -4.73
C ALA A 105 -6.49 -9.93 -3.61
N VAL A 106 -6.06 -9.85 -2.35
CA VAL A 106 -6.89 -10.18 -1.17
C VAL A 106 -8.02 -9.18 -0.97
N VAL A 107 -7.80 -7.89 -1.25
CA VAL A 107 -8.80 -6.84 -1.02
C VAL A 107 -9.76 -6.61 -2.21
N GLY A 108 -9.61 -7.35 -3.30
CA GLY A 108 -10.56 -7.30 -4.41
C GLY A 108 -9.96 -7.14 -5.80
N GLY A 109 -8.64 -7.03 -5.90
CA GLY A 109 -7.92 -7.03 -7.18
C GLY A 109 -7.06 -5.79 -7.42
N MET A 110 -6.16 -5.91 -8.37
CA MET A 110 -5.18 -4.86 -8.71
C MET A 110 -5.83 -3.56 -9.23
N GLY A 111 -7.04 -3.65 -9.79
CA GLY A 111 -7.80 -2.47 -10.23
C GLY A 111 -8.27 -1.55 -9.10
N LEU A 112 -8.09 -1.96 -7.83
CA LEU A 112 -8.41 -1.18 -6.63
C LEU A 112 -7.16 -0.67 -5.89
N ALA A 113 -5.96 -1.09 -6.27
CA ALA A 113 -4.74 -0.84 -5.50
C ALA A 113 -4.00 0.41 -6.00
N PRO A 114 -4.02 1.52 -5.23
CA PRO A 114 -3.19 2.68 -5.49
C PRO A 114 -1.75 2.43 -5.06
N ALA A 115 -0.79 3.14 -5.67
CA ALA A 115 0.61 3.11 -5.25
C ALA A 115 1.27 4.48 -5.39
N ALA A 116 2.40 4.65 -4.71
CA ALA A 116 3.24 5.82 -4.84
C ALA A 116 4.70 5.49 -4.50
N ASN A 117 5.61 6.19 -5.16
CA ASN A 117 7.01 6.28 -4.78
C ASN A 117 7.21 7.63 -4.10
N LEU A 118 7.16 7.64 -2.78
CA LEU A 118 7.21 8.85 -1.98
C LEU A 118 8.64 9.26 -1.63
N ASN A 119 8.89 10.56 -1.71
CA ASN A 119 10.02 11.20 -1.06
C ASN A 119 9.49 12.02 0.14
N PRO A 120 9.47 11.44 1.35
CA PRO A 120 8.88 12.08 2.52
C PRO A 120 9.56 13.40 2.89
N GLU A 121 10.86 13.52 2.61
CA GLU A 121 11.64 14.72 2.88
C GLU A 121 11.38 15.85 1.88
N SER A 122 10.64 15.58 0.80
CA SER A 122 10.30 16.54 -0.27
C SER A 122 11.52 17.19 -0.98
N GLU A 123 12.70 16.58 -0.88
CA GLU A 123 13.92 17.05 -1.59
C GLU A 123 13.89 16.71 -3.07
N HIS A 124 13.11 15.71 -3.47
CA HIS A 124 12.93 15.24 -4.83
C HIS A 124 11.44 14.99 -5.12
N PRO A 125 11.03 14.98 -6.41
CA PRO A 125 9.65 14.65 -6.76
C PRO A 125 9.23 13.26 -6.29
N SER A 126 7.99 13.16 -5.81
CA SER A 126 7.30 11.88 -5.61
C SER A 126 6.59 11.46 -6.89
N MET A 127 6.36 10.16 -7.09
CA MET A 127 5.63 9.61 -8.22
C MET A 127 4.42 8.84 -7.73
N PHE A 128 3.30 8.99 -8.42
CA PHE A 128 2.03 8.37 -8.06
C PHE A 128 1.51 7.58 -9.25
N GLU A 129 1.29 6.30 -9.06
CA GLU A 129 0.80 5.38 -10.10
C GLU A 129 0.04 4.22 -9.42
N PRO A 130 -0.91 3.56 -10.09
CA PRO A 130 -1.51 2.35 -9.55
C PRO A 130 -0.51 1.19 -9.54
N VAL A 131 -0.76 0.18 -8.70
CA VAL A 131 0.07 -1.04 -8.63
C VAL A 131 0.07 -1.78 -9.98
N HIS A 132 -1.06 -1.82 -10.67
CA HIS A 132 -1.17 -2.51 -11.96
C HIS A 132 -0.37 -1.83 -13.08
N GLY A 133 0.15 -2.65 -14.00
CA GLY A 133 0.82 -2.18 -15.22
C GLY A 133 -0.16 -1.80 -16.35
N SER A 134 0.35 -1.79 -17.58
CA SER A 134 -0.36 -1.35 -18.80
C SER A 134 -1.48 -2.27 -19.30
N ALA A 135 -1.56 -3.51 -18.78
CA ALA A 135 -2.57 -4.51 -19.13
C ALA A 135 -2.86 -4.62 -20.64
N PRO A 136 -1.89 -5.00 -21.47
CA PRO A 136 -2.02 -4.98 -22.94
C PRO A 136 -3.17 -5.84 -23.45
N ASP A 137 -3.56 -6.86 -22.68
CA ASP A 137 -4.64 -7.78 -23.06
C ASP A 137 -6.02 -7.10 -23.11
N ILE A 138 -6.20 -6.01 -22.37
CA ILE A 138 -7.46 -5.26 -22.31
C ILE A 138 -7.35 -3.86 -22.92
N MET A 139 -6.21 -3.52 -23.48
CA MET A 139 -5.97 -2.22 -24.12
C MET A 139 -7.02 -1.92 -25.19
N GLY A 140 -7.62 -0.73 -25.13
CA GLY A 140 -8.63 -0.27 -26.10
C GLY A 140 -10.02 -0.89 -25.93
N LYS A 141 -10.22 -1.84 -25.01
CA LYS A 141 -11.54 -2.46 -24.78
C LYS A 141 -12.48 -1.64 -23.90
N GLY A 142 -11.99 -0.60 -23.24
CA GLY A 142 -12.79 0.27 -22.36
C GLY A 142 -13.30 -0.41 -21.09
N ILE A 143 -12.68 -1.50 -20.65
CA ILE A 143 -13.14 -2.32 -19.52
C ILE A 143 -12.23 -2.24 -18.28
N ALA A 144 -11.16 -1.47 -18.33
CA ALA A 144 -10.25 -1.30 -17.21
C ALA A 144 -10.96 -0.59 -16.04
N ASN A 145 -10.72 -1.08 -14.83
CA ASN A 145 -11.19 -0.42 -13.61
C ASN A 145 -10.40 0.87 -13.36
N PRO A 146 -11.03 2.05 -13.27
CA PRO A 146 -10.33 3.31 -13.07
C PRO A 146 -10.03 3.63 -11.59
N ILE A 147 -10.56 2.85 -10.63
CA ILE A 147 -10.52 3.19 -9.21
C ILE A 147 -9.09 3.30 -8.68
N ALA A 148 -8.20 2.37 -9.02
CA ALA A 148 -6.81 2.44 -8.57
C ALA A 148 -6.14 3.76 -9.00
N GLN A 149 -6.37 4.21 -10.24
CA GLN A 149 -5.82 5.47 -10.72
C GLN A 149 -6.46 6.69 -10.04
N ILE A 150 -7.76 6.68 -9.80
CA ILE A 150 -8.47 7.77 -9.11
C ILE A 150 -7.98 7.85 -7.66
N TRP A 151 -7.86 6.71 -6.98
CA TRP A 151 -7.35 6.65 -5.59
C TRP A 151 -5.88 7.07 -5.49
N THR A 152 -5.07 6.73 -6.48
CA THR A 152 -3.70 7.24 -6.59
C THR A 152 -3.68 8.78 -6.65
N GLY A 153 -4.66 9.39 -7.31
CA GLY A 153 -4.87 10.83 -7.29
C GLY A 153 -5.19 11.37 -5.88
N ALA A 154 -6.00 10.65 -5.10
CA ALA A 154 -6.25 11.00 -3.71
C ALA A 154 -4.97 10.92 -2.86
N MET A 155 -4.15 9.88 -3.01
CA MET A 155 -2.84 9.79 -2.35
C MET A 155 -1.91 10.96 -2.71
N MET A 156 -1.94 11.40 -3.96
CA MET A 156 -1.18 12.58 -4.38
C MET A 156 -1.67 13.85 -3.69
N LEU A 157 -2.97 14.07 -3.61
CA LEU A 157 -3.55 15.21 -2.90
C LEU A 157 -3.17 15.21 -1.41
N GLU A 158 -3.26 14.06 -0.75
CA GLU A 158 -2.85 13.92 0.66
C GLU A 158 -1.37 14.29 0.84
N HIS A 159 -0.49 13.82 -0.04
CA HIS A 159 0.93 14.14 -0.01
C HIS A 159 1.22 15.64 -0.23
N LEU A 160 0.40 16.32 -1.02
CA LEU A 160 0.50 17.75 -1.29
C LEU A 160 -0.15 18.63 -0.20
N GLY A 161 -0.75 18.03 0.82
CA GLY A 161 -1.41 18.74 1.92
C GLY A 161 -2.89 19.05 1.67
N GLU A 162 -3.47 18.57 0.56
CA GLU A 162 -4.87 18.77 0.17
C GLU A 162 -5.76 17.64 0.71
N GLY A 163 -5.64 17.37 2.01
CA GLY A 163 -6.30 16.23 2.66
C GLY A 163 -7.84 16.24 2.61
N GLU A 164 -8.49 17.40 2.48
CA GLU A 164 -9.95 17.45 2.30
C GLU A 164 -10.35 16.85 0.95
N GLY A 165 -9.65 17.21 -0.12
CA GLY A 165 -9.87 16.66 -1.44
C GLY A 165 -9.59 15.15 -1.50
N ALA A 166 -8.52 14.71 -0.85
CA ALA A 166 -8.16 13.29 -0.74
C ALA A 166 -9.30 12.49 -0.10
N ARG A 167 -9.78 12.92 1.07
CA ARG A 167 -10.87 12.26 1.79
C ARG A 167 -12.20 12.28 1.02
N ALA A 168 -12.51 13.34 0.28
CA ALA A 168 -13.70 13.41 -0.56
C ALA A 168 -13.66 12.32 -1.65
N ILE A 169 -12.53 12.17 -2.34
CA ILE A 169 -12.35 11.13 -3.36
C ILE A 169 -12.46 9.73 -2.76
N GLU A 170 -11.81 9.47 -1.63
CA GLU A 170 -11.89 8.17 -0.95
C GLU A 170 -13.33 7.84 -0.50
N ALA A 171 -14.05 8.82 0.02
CA ALA A 171 -15.45 8.66 0.40
C ALA A 171 -16.35 8.35 -0.81
N ALA A 172 -16.13 9.02 -1.94
CA ALA A 172 -16.87 8.78 -3.18
C ALA A 172 -16.60 7.36 -3.72
N ILE A 173 -15.32 6.93 -3.74
CA ILE A 173 -14.95 5.55 -4.11
C ILE A 173 -15.66 4.54 -3.20
N ALA A 174 -15.60 4.74 -1.88
CA ALA A 174 -16.24 3.85 -0.91
C ALA A 174 -17.76 3.77 -1.10
N ALA A 175 -18.43 4.90 -1.35
CA ALA A 175 -19.86 4.95 -1.61
C ALA A 175 -20.27 4.18 -2.87
N VAL A 176 -19.55 4.37 -3.98
CA VAL A 176 -19.82 3.67 -5.25
C VAL A 176 -19.59 2.16 -5.12
N LEU A 177 -18.52 1.75 -4.44
CA LEU A 177 -18.25 0.33 -4.19
C LEU A 177 -19.27 -0.33 -3.26
N ALA A 178 -19.74 0.39 -2.24
CA ALA A 178 -20.76 -0.09 -1.31
C ALA A 178 -22.14 -0.24 -1.98
N ASP A 179 -22.53 0.73 -2.82
CA ASP A 179 -23.76 0.64 -3.65
C ASP A 179 -23.70 -0.55 -4.60
N GLY A 180 -22.55 -0.74 -5.26
CA GLY A 180 -22.27 -1.88 -6.11
C GLY A 180 -23.13 -2.02 -7.36
N SER A 181 -23.92 -1.01 -7.73
CA SER A 181 -24.72 -0.99 -8.95
C SER A 181 -23.88 -0.81 -10.22
N VAL A 182 -22.74 -0.11 -10.10
CA VAL A 182 -21.81 0.16 -11.19
C VAL A 182 -20.48 -0.54 -10.89
N ARG A 183 -20.18 -1.61 -11.62
CA ARG A 183 -18.96 -2.42 -11.45
C ARG A 183 -18.35 -2.79 -12.79
N THR A 184 -17.05 -2.71 -12.90
CA THR A 184 -16.29 -3.23 -14.06
C THR A 184 -16.19 -4.76 -14.01
N PRO A 185 -15.79 -5.43 -15.12
CA PRO A 185 -15.72 -6.89 -15.20
C PRO A 185 -14.83 -7.56 -14.13
N ASP A 186 -13.74 -6.92 -13.71
CA ASP A 186 -12.86 -7.40 -12.64
C ASP A 186 -13.58 -7.46 -11.27
N LEU A 187 -14.60 -6.63 -11.08
CA LEU A 187 -15.47 -6.63 -9.89
C LEU A 187 -16.79 -7.41 -10.10
N GLY A 188 -16.86 -8.21 -11.16
CA GLY A 188 -18.04 -9.02 -11.50
C GLY A 188 -19.19 -8.26 -12.14
N GLY A 189 -18.97 -7.04 -12.61
CA GLY A 189 -19.96 -6.21 -13.29
C GLY A 189 -19.84 -6.20 -14.83
N GLN A 190 -20.51 -5.24 -15.46
CA GLN A 190 -20.50 -5.04 -16.90
C GLN A 190 -20.28 -3.58 -17.30
N ALA A 191 -20.02 -2.70 -16.34
CA ALA A 191 -19.75 -1.30 -16.61
C ALA A 191 -18.41 -1.13 -17.35
N ASP A 192 -18.34 -0.16 -18.23
CA ASP A 192 -17.08 0.26 -18.82
C ASP A 192 -16.31 1.21 -17.90
N THR A 193 -15.06 1.50 -18.25
CA THR A 193 -14.17 2.40 -17.52
C THR A 193 -14.80 3.77 -17.29
N ASN A 194 -15.42 4.35 -18.31
CA ASN A 194 -15.99 5.71 -18.24
C ASN A 194 -17.22 5.76 -17.33
N THR A 195 -18.08 4.74 -17.40
CA THR A 195 -19.28 4.65 -16.57
C THR A 195 -18.92 4.57 -15.09
N LEU A 196 -17.92 3.76 -14.73
CA LEU A 196 -17.48 3.68 -13.33
C LEU A 196 -16.76 4.97 -12.88
N ALA A 197 -15.91 5.56 -13.73
CA ALA A 197 -15.27 6.83 -13.44
C ALA A 197 -16.30 7.96 -13.21
N GLN A 198 -17.35 8.03 -14.04
CA GLN A 198 -18.41 9.02 -13.89
C GLN A 198 -19.20 8.79 -12.61
N ALA A 199 -19.49 7.53 -12.24
CA ALA A 199 -20.18 7.25 -10.98
C ALA A 199 -19.40 7.75 -9.76
N VAL A 200 -18.05 7.64 -9.77
CA VAL A 200 -17.20 8.21 -8.70
C VAL A 200 -17.25 9.73 -8.74
N ALA A 201 -17.20 10.35 -9.92
CA ALA A 201 -17.28 11.81 -10.07
C ALA A 201 -18.64 12.37 -9.61
N ASP A 202 -19.74 11.67 -9.86
CA ASP A 202 -21.08 12.08 -9.45
C ASP A 202 -21.30 11.92 -7.92
N ALA A 203 -20.46 11.13 -7.25
CA ALA A 203 -20.50 10.91 -5.80
C ALA A 203 -19.63 11.88 -5.00
N LEU A 204 -18.83 12.74 -5.67
CA LEU A 204 -18.05 13.82 -5.06
C LEU A 204 -18.94 15.01 -4.66
#